data_957a51bea5a16ba412916251e263570b
#
_entry.id   957a51bea5a16ba412916251e263570b
#
_cell.length_a   1.000
_cell.length_b   1.000
_cell.length_c   1.000
_cell.angle_alpha   90.00
_cell.angle_beta   90.00
_cell.angle_gamma   90.00
#
_symmetry.space_group_name_H-M   'P 1'
#
loop_
_entity.id
_entity.type
_entity.pdbx_description
1 polymer ?
#
loop_
_entity_poly.entity_id
_entity_poly.type
_entity_poly.pdbx_seq_one_letter_code
_entity_poly.pdbx_strand_id
1 'polypeptide(L)'
;MQVEDVLEKSAPAGEAGEISIAAMLPPEAIAVPLAARTRNSVIEAMVELAAQTGWLWDPQAMAEAVRAREEIHPTALENGVALLHPRRPMPQILAQPFLALGCTSGGIPFGGSSPLTDVFFLICSTEDRIHLRVLARLSRILSARGFLNALHQAEDVQTVRQLIAEIEERL
;
A
#
# COMPACT_ATOMS: atom_id res chain seq x y z
N MET A 1 -2.85 0.06 -32.86
CA MET A 1 -2.90 -0.15 -32.54
C MET A 1 -2.78 -0.29 -32.35
N GLN A 2 -2.61 0.21 -31.93
CA GLN A 2 -2.52 0.06 -31.44
C GLN A 2 -2.58 0.20 -30.85
N VAL A 3 -2.75 0.86 -30.53
CA VAL A 3 -2.86 0.93 -29.82
C VAL A 3 -2.31 0.54 -29.40
N GLU A 4 -1.95 0.56 -29.12
CA GLU A 4 -1.49 0.21 -28.65
C GLU A 4 -0.71 0.53 -28.67
N ASP A 5 -0.27 0.89 -28.95
CA ASP A 5 0.27 1.10 -28.86
C ASP A 5 0.26 1.86 -28.66
N VAL A 6 0.04 2.52 -28.64
CA VAL A 6 -0.18 3.03 -28.30
C VAL A 6 -0.48 3.06 -27.49
N LEU A 7 -0.42 3.30 -26.98
CA LEU A 7 -0.67 3.12 -26.21
C LEU A 7 -0.01 2.80 -25.77
N GLU A 8 0.53 2.68 -25.80
CA GLU A 8 1.00 2.20 -25.38
C GLU A 8 1.69 2.71 -25.12
N LYS A 9 2.02 3.41 -25.12
CA LYS A 9 2.37 3.76 -24.77
C LYS A 9 2.04 4.37 -24.10
N SER A 10 1.71 4.72 -23.71
CA SER A 10 1.15 4.91 -22.94
C SER A 10 1.05 4.55 -22.20
N ALA A 11 1.30 4.38 -21.98
CA ALA A 11 1.18 3.81 -21.27
C ALA A 11 1.70 3.49 -20.87
N PRO A 12 1.82 3.48 -20.43
CA PRO A 12 2.21 2.92 -19.96
C PRO A 12 2.60 2.41 -19.63
N ALA A 13 2.88 2.63 -19.41
CA ALA A 13 3.03 1.92 -19.23
C ALA A 13 3.14 1.28 -19.34
N GLY A 14 3.06 1.31 -19.61
CA GLY A 14 2.92 0.65 -19.72
C GLY A 14 2.92 0.01 -19.96
N GLU A 15 3.29 0.35 -20.28
CA GLU A 15 2.94 -0.30 -20.59
C GLU A 15 2.85 -0.75 -20.17
N ALA A 16 3.11 -0.42 -20.65
CA ALA A 16 2.64 -0.97 -20.33
C ALA A 16 2.35 -1.33 -19.35
N GLY A 17 2.30 -0.85 -19.30
CA GLY A 17 1.64 -1.27 -18.12
C GLY A 17 2.41 -1.58 -16.89
N GLU A 18 3.59 -1.12 -16.79
CA GLU A 18 4.33 -1.32 -15.56
C GLU A 18 3.91 -0.35 -14.48
N ILE A 19 3.73 -0.87 -13.27
CA ILE A 19 3.36 -0.05 -12.12
C ILE A 19 4.61 0.18 -11.28
N SER A 20 4.81 1.42 -10.85
CA SER A 20 5.89 1.76 -9.91
C SER A 20 5.27 2.03 -8.55
N ILE A 21 5.62 1.20 -7.57
CA ILE A 21 5.17 1.41 -6.20
C ILE A 21 5.80 2.69 -5.64
N ALA A 22 7.07 2.96 -5.98
CA ALA A 22 7.72 4.18 -5.52
C ALA A 22 6.98 5.43 -6.01
N ALA A 23 6.52 5.42 -7.27
CA ALA A 23 5.77 6.55 -7.82
C ALA A 23 4.39 6.72 -7.20
N MET A 24 3.81 5.63 -6.70
CA MET A 24 2.48 5.64 -6.09
C MET A 24 2.51 5.90 -4.59
N LEU A 25 3.69 6.10 -4.03
CA LEU A 25 3.86 6.24 -2.57
C LEU A 25 4.54 7.56 -2.25
N PRO A 26 3.78 8.66 -2.22
CA PRO A 26 4.38 9.97 -1.93
C PRO A 26 4.81 10.06 -0.47
N PRO A 27 5.75 10.95 -0.15
CA PRO A 27 6.28 11.03 1.23
C PRO A 27 5.22 11.34 2.27
N GLU A 28 4.18 12.10 1.90
CA GLU A 28 3.09 12.42 2.83
C GLU A 28 2.31 11.18 3.26
N ALA A 29 2.38 10.11 2.49
CA ALA A 29 1.63 8.88 2.76
C ALA A 29 2.49 7.82 3.44
N ILE A 30 3.64 8.20 4.01
CA ILE A 30 4.53 7.27 4.71
C ILE A 30 4.69 7.72 6.16
N ALA A 31 4.48 6.82 7.11
CA ALA A 31 4.67 7.09 8.53
C ALA A 31 5.60 6.04 9.14
N VAL A 32 6.72 6.48 9.68
CA VAL A 32 7.70 5.65 10.37
C VAL A 32 8.19 6.45 11.59
N PRO A 33 7.70 6.12 12.78
CA PRO A 33 6.71 5.10 13.11
C PRO A 33 5.27 5.57 12.90
N LEU A 34 4.38 4.62 12.70
CA LEU A 34 2.94 4.88 12.69
C LEU A 34 2.44 4.77 14.14
N ALA A 35 1.76 5.81 14.63
CA ALA A 35 1.29 5.82 16.01
C ALA A 35 -0.06 5.13 16.11
N ALA A 36 -0.05 3.80 16.32
CA ALA A 36 -1.26 3.01 16.46
C ALA A 36 -0.92 1.74 17.22
N ARG A 37 -1.87 1.21 17.98
CA ARG A 37 -1.65 0.05 18.83
C ARG A 37 -2.70 -1.04 18.67
N THR A 38 -3.82 -0.74 18.02
CA THR A 38 -4.89 -1.70 17.83
C THR A 38 -5.25 -1.79 16.37
N ARG A 39 -5.92 -2.87 16.00
CA ARG A 39 -6.35 -3.05 14.61
C ARG A 39 -7.18 -1.87 14.12
N ASN A 40 -8.15 -1.42 14.91
CA ASN A 40 -8.97 -0.27 14.51
C ASN A 40 -8.16 1.02 14.42
N SER A 41 -7.27 1.27 15.37
CA SER A 41 -6.47 2.49 15.33
C SER A 41 -5.48 2.47 14.18
N VAL A 42 -5.00 1.29 13.77
CA VAL A 42 -4.16 1.17 12.58
C VAL A 42 -4.94 1.59 11.33
N ILE A 43 -6.15 1.05 11.18
CA ILE A 43 -6.97 1.36 10.01
C ILE A 43 -7.24 2.87 9.94
N GLU A 44 -7.63 3.46 11.07
CA GLU A 44 -7.89 4.89 11.11
C GLU A 44 -6.65 5.72 10.83
N ALA A 45 -5.50 5.34 11.41
CA ALA A 45 -4.26 6.06 11.20
C ALA A 45 -3.78 5.95 9.75
N MET A 46 -3.94 4.78 9.13
CA MET A 46 -3.55 4.60 7.73
C MET A 46 -4.44 5.39 6.79
N VAL A 47 -5.74 5.44 7.06
CA VAL A 47 -6.65 6.23 6.25
C VAL A 47 -6.37 7.72 6.41
N GLU A 48 -6.10 8.16 7.63
CA GLU A 48 -5.73 9.56 7.88
C GLU A 48 -4.43 9.91 7.13
N LEU A 49 -3.47 9.00 7.16
CA LEU A 49 -2.20 9.15 6.44
C LEU A 49 -2.45 9.31 4.94
N ALA A 50 -3.30 8.46 4.38
CA ALA A 50 -3.66 8.54 2.97
C ALA A 50 -4.34 9.89 2.64
N ALA A 51 -5.15 10.40 3.56
CA ALA A 51 -5.85 11.67 3.35
C ALA A 51 -4.89 12.86 3.28
N GLN A 52 -3.69 12.74 3.87
CA GLN A 52 -2.69 13.80 3.82
C GLN A 52 -2.23 14.14 2.40
N THR A 53 -2.38 13.20 1.48
CA THR A 53 -1.99 13.42 0.08
C THR A 53 -2.94 14.38 -0.65
N GLY A 54 -4.16 14.56 -0.14
CA GLY A 54 -5.20 15.28 -0.86
C GLY A 54 -5.91 14.45 -1.92
N TRP A 55 -5.49 13.21 -2.12
CA TRP A 55 -6.05 12.32 -3.15
C TRP A 55 -7.17 11.42 -2.63
N LEU A 56 -7.36 11.36 -1.32
CA LEU A 56 -8.48 10.63 -0.72
C LEU A 56 -9.49 11.64 -0.20
N TRP A 57 -10.68 11.68 -0.83
CA TRP A 57 -11.65 12.71 -0.57
C TRP A 57 -12.64 12.37 0.55
N ASP A 58 -12.82 11.07 0.84
CA ASP A 58 -13.75 10.62 1.88
C ASP A 58 -13.07 9.58 2.77
N PRO A 59 -12.25 10.04 3.74
CA PRO A 59 -11.55 9.12 4.63
C PRO A 59 -12.47 8.20 5.42
N GLN A 60 -13.62 8.70 5.84
CA GLN A 60 -14.56 7.89 6.63
C GLN A 60 -15.09 6.72 5.80
N ALA A 61 -15.47 6.97 4.55
CA ALA A 61 -15.95 5.91 3.66
C ALA A 61 -14.85 4.86 3.43
N MET A 62 -13.61 5.32 3.26
CA MET A 62 -12.49 4.40 3.08
C MET A 62 -12.27 3.54 4.33
N ALA A 63 -12.29 4.16 5.52
CA ALA A 63 -12.09 3.42 6.77
C ALA A 63 -13.16 2.36 6.96
N GLU A 64 -14.42 2.69 6.69
CA GLU A 64 -15.51 1.74 6.81
C GLU A 64 -15.36 0.58 5.83
N ALA A 65 -14.97 0.89 4.60
CA ALA A 65 -14.79 -0.15 3.57
C ALA A 65 -13.63 -1.07 3.90
N VAL A 66 -12.53 -0.53 4.41
CA VAL A 66 -11.37 -1.33 4.81
C VAL A 66 -11.72 -2.23 6.01
N ARG A 67 -12.42 -1.67 7.00
CA ARG A 67 -12.85 -2.47 8.15
C ARG A 67 -13.75 -3.62 7.73
N ALA A 68 -14.69 -3.34 6.85
CA ALA A 68 -15.62 -4.37 6.37
C ALA A 68 -14.86 -5.49 5.64
N ARG A 69 -13.84 -5.14 4.86
CA ARG A 69 -13.02 -6.13 4.17
C ARG A 69 -12.22 -6.98 5.15
N GLU A 70 -11.64 -6.36 6.17
CA GLU A 70 -10.85 -7.09 7.16
C GLU A 70 -11.71 -8.07 7.97
N GLU A 71 -12.97 -7.73 8.21
CA GLU A 71 -13.87 -8.62 8.95
C GLU A 71 -14.22 -9.88 8.18
N ILE A 72 -14.14 -9.85 6.86
CA ILE A 72 -14.38 -11.05 6.05
C ILE A 72 -13.23 -12.04 6.23
N HIS A 73 -11.99 -11.52 6.14
CA HIS A 73 -10.79 -12.33 6.28
C HIS A 73 -9.60 -11.37 6.45
N PRO A 74 -8.71 -11.60 7.42
CA PRO A 74 -7.57 -10.71 7.60
C PRO A 74 -6.68 -10.65 6.37
N THR A 75 -6.18 -9.45 6.05
CA THR A 75 -5.22 -9.27 4.96
C THR A 75 -3.78 -9.39 5.44
N ALA A 76 -3.57 -9.69 6.72
CA ALA A 76 -2.23 -9.89 7.27
C ALA A 76 -1.61 -11.15 6.71
N LEU A 77 -0.35 -11.02 6.27
CA LEU A 77 0.43 -12.12 5.74
C LEU A 77 1.33 -12.69 6.82
N GLU A 78 1.93 -13.85 6.57
CA GLU A 78 2.75 -14.51 7.57
C GLU A 78 4.08 -13.79 7.82
N ASN A 79 4.47 -12.85 6.95
CA ASN A 79 5.73 -12.11 7.09
C ASN A 79 5.59 -10.82 7.91
N GLY A 80 4.45 -10.60 8.58
CA GLY A 80 4.25 -9.42 9.40
C GLY A 80 3.76 -8.19 8.66
N VAL A 81 3.29 -8.36 7.44
CA VAL A 81 2.78 -7.27 6.59
C VAL A 81 1.28 -7.46 6.38
N ALA A 82 0.51 -6.38 6.43
CA ALA A 82 -0.90 -6.39 6.05
C ALA A 82 -1.11 -5.49 4.84
N LEU A 83 -1.92 -5.96 3.90
CA LEU A 83 -2.23 -5.22 2.67
C LEU A 83 -3.69 -4.75 2.74
N LEU A 84 -3.89 -3.63 3.42
CA LEU A 84 -5.21 -3.08 3.67
C LEU A 84 -5.81 -2.53 2.38
N HIS A 85 -7.08 -2.82 2.14
CA HIS A 85 -7.78 -2.30 0.96
C HIS A 85 -9.27 -2.55 1.12
N PRO A 86 -10.14 -1.77 0.47
CA PRO A 86 -11.57 -2.08 0.43
C PRO A 86 -11.82 -3.29 -0.46
N ARG A 87 -12.98 -3.91 -0.30
CA ARG A 87 -13.34 -5.08 -1.11
C ARG A 87 -13.34 -4.77 -2.61
N ARG A 88 -13.73 -3.54 -2.96
CA ARG A 88 -13.79 -3.09 -4.36
C ARG A 88 -13.11 -1.74 -4.49
N PRO A 89 -12.56 -1.42 -5.67
CA PRO A 89 -12.04 -0.09 -5.90
C PRO A 89 -13.09 0.98 -5.65
N MET A 90 -12.63 2.15 -5.24
CA MET A 90 -13.54 3.25 -4.88
C MET A 90 -13.17 4.52 -5.64
N PRO A 91 -13.35 4.52 -6.99
CA PRO A 91 -12.95 5.67 -7.80
C PRO A 91 -13.68 6.96 -7.45
N GLN A 92 -14.87 6.85 -6.85
CA GLN A 92 -15.67 8.04 -6.54
C GLN A 92 -15.09 8.88 -5.41
N ILE A 93 -14.15 8.35 -4.62
CA ILE A 93 -13.56 9.10 -3.52
C ILE A 93 -12.05 9.29 -3.66
N LEU A 94 -11.49 8.95 -4.83
CA LEU A 94 -10.05 9.01 -5.07
C LEU A 94 -9.74 9.87 -6.29
N ALA A 95 -8.72 10.74 -6.16
CA ALA A 95 -8.24 11.53 -7.29
C ALA A 95 -7.48 10.67 -8.27
N GLN A 96 -6.77 9.65 -7.77
CA GLN A 96 -5.93 8.76 -8.57
C GLN A 96 -5.56 7.55 -7.72
N PRO A 97 -5.07 6.46 -8.34
CA PRO A 97 -4.58 5.34 -7.54
C PRO A 97 -3.27 5.70 -6.82
N PHE A 98 -3.14 5.26 -5.58
CA PHE A 98 -1.92 5.47 -4.81
C PHE A 98 -1.92 4.55 -3.58
N LEU A 99 -0.79 4.57 -2.84
CA LEU A 99 -0.64 3.77 -1.63
C LEU A 99 -0.23 4.63 -0.46
N ALA A 100 -0.48 4.11 0.75
CA ALA A 100 0.11 4.63 1.98
C ALA A 100 0.87 3.49 2.65
N LEU A 101 1.90 3.83 3.42
CA LEU A 101 2.74 2.86 4.12
C LEU A 101 2.98 3.34 5.54
N GLY A 102 2.70 2.46 6.50
CA GLY A 102 2.97 2.75 7.91
C GLY A 102 3.68 1.59 8.55
N CYS A 103 4.67 1.89 9.38
CA CYS A 103 5.40 0.90 10.15
C CYS A 103 5.25 1.23 11.63
N THR A 104 4.71 0.28 12.42
CA THR A 104 4.55 0.50 13.86
C THR A 104 5.81 0.07 14.60
N SER A 105 6.05 0.67 15.77
CA SER A 105 7.19 0.31 16.61
C SER A 105 7.06 -1.10 17.16
N GLY A 106 5.84 -1.52 17.49
CA GLY A 106 5.59 -2.86 18.00
C GLY A 106 4.58 -3.58 17.14
N GLY A 107 4.58 -4.91 17.19
CA GLY A 107 3.64 -5.71 16.42
C GLY A 107 2.22 -5.57 16.94
N ILE A 108 1.26 -5.61 16.02
CA ILE A 108 -0.17 -5.46 16.30
C ILE A 108 -0.86 -6.79 16.02
N PRO A 109 -1.69 -7.32 16.94
CA PRO A 109 -2.49 -8.51 16.63
C PRO A 109 -3.51 -8.16 15.54
N PHE A 110 -3.28 -8.67 14.34
CA PHE A 110 -4.12 -8.32 13.19
C PHE A 110 -4.88 -9.52 12.64
N GLY A 111 -4.59 -10.72 13.16
CA GLY A 111 -5.16 -11.95 12.65
C GLY A 111 -4.35 -12.50 11.48
N GLY A 112 -4.91 -13.48 10.78
CA GLY A 112 -4.23 -14.10 9.65
C GLY A 112 -3.18 -15.09 10.07
N SER A 113 -2.18 -15.30 9.22
CA SER A 113 -1.14 -16.30 9.42
C SER A 113 -0.08 -15.88 10.40
N SER A 114 0.12 -14.58 10.57
CA SER A 114 1.11 -14.04 11.50
C SER A 114 0.43 -13.64 12.81
N PRO A 115 1.04 -13.94 13.97
CA PRO A 115 0.48 -13.47 15.22
C PRO A 115 0.54 -11.96 15.38
N LEU A 116 1.56 -11.32 14.81
CA LEU A 116 1.74 -9.86 14.93
C LEU A 116 2.10 -9.27 13.57
N THR A 117 1.60 -8.05 13.34
CA THR A 117 1.84 -7.31 12.10
C THR A 117 2.39 -5.93 12.47
N ASP A 118 3.44 -5.49 11.79
CA ASP A 118 4.05 -4.20 12.06
C ASP A 118 4.32 -3.36 10.81
N VAL A 119 3.98 -3.88 9.63
CA VAL A 119 4.09 -3.14 8.36
C VAL A 119 2.71 -3.15 7.69
N PHE A 120 2.22 -1.96 7.35
CA PHE A 120 0.87 -1.81 6.80
C PHE A 120 0.92 -1.00 5.51
N PHE A 121 0.39 -1.57 4.44
CA PHE A 121 0.11 -0.84 3.21
C PHE A 121 -1.39 -0.60 3.11
N LEU A 122 -1.78 0.59 2.69
CA LEU A 122 -3.17 0.85 2.31
C LEU A 122 -3.17 1.06 0.79
N ILE A 123 -3.92 0.24 0.08
CA ILE A 123 -3.96 0.27 -1.36
C ILE A 123 -5.24 0.96 -1.79
N CYS A 124 -5.09 2.13 -2.42
CA CYS A 124 -6.21 2.94 -2.90
C CYS A 124 -6.28 2.81 -4.41
N SER A 125 -7.23 2.03 -4.90
CA SER A 125 -7.33 1.69 -6.32
C SER A 125 -8.60 2.26 -6.93
N THR A 126 -8.49 2.67 -8.19
CA THR A 126 -9.62 3.21 -8.95
C THR A 126 -10.23 2.19 -9.89
N GLU A 127 -9.55 1.04 -10.10
CA GLU A 127 -10.10 -0.05 -10.92
C GLU A 127 -9.42 -1.36 -10.54
N ASP A 128 -10.10 -2.48 -10.84
CA ASP A 128 -9.62 -3.82 -10.48
C ASP A 128 -8.28 -4.15 -11.10
N ARG A 129 -8.08 -3.75 -12.35
CA ARG A 129 -6.85 -4.07 -13.07
C ARG A 129 -5.63 -3.46 -12.39
N ILE A 130 -5.74 -2.20 -11.98
CA ILE A 130 -4.65 -1.52 -11.26
C ILE A 130 -4.42 -2.19 -9.92
N HIS A 131 -5.50 -2.52 -9.22
CA HIS A 131 -5.40 -3.18 -7.92
C HIS A 131 -4.61 -4.49 -8.02
N LEU A 132 -4.94 -5.33 -9.01
CA LEU A 132 -4.24 -6.61 -9.19
C LEU A 132 -2.76 -6.42 -9.52
N ARG A 133 -2.44 -5.41 -10.32
CA ARG A 133 -1.04 -5.10 -10.65
C ARG A 133 -0.27 -4.61 -9.44
N VAL A 134 -0.91 -3.79 -8.61
CA VAL A 134 -0.27 -3.31 -7.37
C VAL A 134 0.01 -4.49 -6.44
N LEU A 135 -0.97 -5.39 -6.26
CA LEU A 135 -0.78 -6.56 -5.41
C LEU A 135 0.38 -7.42 -5.91
N ALA A 136 0.44 -7.66 -7.22
CA ALA A 136 1.52 -8.47 -7.80
C ALA A 136 2.87 -7.81 -7.60
N ARG A 137 2.95 -6.51 -7.82
CA ARG A 137 4.20 -5.77 -7.65
C ARG A 137 4.66 -5.75 -6.19
N LEU A 138 3.72 -5.47 -5.27
CA LEU A 138 4.03 -5.50 -3.84
C LEU A 138 4.52 -6.86 -3.40
N SER A 139 3.90 -7.92 -3.90
CA SER A 139 4.30 -9.28 -3.57
C SER A 139 5.77 -9.52 -3.94
N ARG A 140 6.19 -9.04 -5.11
CA ARG A 140 7.58 -9.17 -5.55
C ARG A 140 8.53 -8.36 -4.67
N ILE A 141 8.15 -7.12 -4.32
CA ILE A 141 8.96 -6.28 -3.46
C ILE A 141 9.13 -6.92 -2.08
N LEU A 142 8.02 -7.39 -1.50
CA LEU A 142 8.03 -7.97 -0.16
C LEU A 142 8.80 -9.29 -0.11
N SER A 143 8.88 -10.00 -1.24
CA SER A 143 9.64 -11.25 -1.33
C SER A 143 11.11 -11.03 -1.64
N ALA A 144 11.50 -9.80 -1.96
CA ALA A 144 12.89 -9.51 -2.29
C ALA A 144 13.77 -9.70 -1.06
N ARG A 145 14.88 -10.38 -1.25
CA ARG A 145 15.76 -10.74 -0.14
C ARG A 145 16.27 -9.51 0.59
N GLY A 146 16.08 -9.49 1.90
CA GLY A 146 16.58 -8.42 2.74
C GLY A 146 15.72 -7.16 2.80
N PHE A 147 14.66 -7.09 1.98
CA PHE A 147 13.84 -5.87 1.95
C PHE A 147 13.15 -5.60 3.28
N LEU A 148 12.43 -6.58 3.83
CA LEU A 148 11.70 -6.36 5.09
C LEU A 148 12.65 -6.08 6.24
N ASN A 149 13.81 -6.74 6.26
CA ASN A 149 14.82 -6.48 7.27
C ASN A 149 15.29 -5.03 7.22
N ALA A 150 15.59 -4.53 6.02
CA ALA A 150 16.01 -3.16 5.84
C ALA A 150 14.89 -2.18 6.21
N LEU A 151 13.65 -2.53 5.85
CA LEU A 151 12.50 -1.69 6.17
C LEU A 151 12.32 -1.56 7.69
N HIS A 152 12.50 -2.65 8.42
CA HIS A 152 12.37 -2.63 9.88
C HIS A 152 13.46 -1.77 10.54
N GLN A 153 14.58 -1.57 9.86
CA GLN A 153 15.67 -0.74 10.38
C GLN A 153 15.57 0.70 9.95
N ALA A 154 14.67 1.02 9.03
CA ALA A 154 14.50 2.39 8.55
C ALA A 154 13.85 3.25 9.65
N GLU A 155 14.36 4.46 9.84
CA GLU A 155 13.89 5.35 10.89
C GLU A 155 13.23 6.62 10.37
N ASP A 156 13.24 6.82 9.05
CA ASP A 156 12.65 8.02 8.46
C ASP A 156 12.04 7.73 7.09
N VAL A 157 11.21 8.66 6.63
CA VAL A 157 10.48 8.54 5.39
C VAL A 157 11.42 8.44 4.19
N GLN A 158 12.49 9.24 4.19
CA GLN A 158 13.43 9.28 3.07
C GLN A 158 14.10 7.91 2.86
N THR A 159 14.52 7.28 3.96
CA THR A 159 15.13 5.96 3.88
C THR A 159 14.16 4.92 3.31
N VAL A 160 12.89 4.97 3.74
CA VAL A 160 11.87 4.04 3.26
C VAL A 160 11.67 4.22 1.75
N ARG A 161 11.55 5.45 1.29
CA ARG A 161 11.35 5.73 -0.13
C ARG A 161 12.52 5.24 -0.96
N GLN A 162 13.72 5.46 -0.47
CA GLN A 162 14.94 5.02 -1.14
C GLN A 162 15.01 3.50 -1.25
N LEU A 163 14.65 2.80 -0.18
CA LEU A 163 14.62 1.34 -0.19
C LEU A 163 13.68 0.79 -1.26
N ILE A 164 12.48 1.37 -1.34
CA ILE A 164 11.49 0.91 -2.31
C ILE A 164 11.96 1.17 -3.73
N ALA A 165 12.50 2.37 -3.98
CA ALA A 165 13.01 2.71 -5.31
C ALA A 165 14.13 1.78 -5.74
N GLU A 166 15.06 1.48 -4.83
CA GLU A 166 16.19 0.59 -5.13
C GLU A 166 15.75 -0.83 -5.42
N ILE A 167 14.80 -1.33 -4.65
CA ILE A 167 14.29 -2.68 -4.87
C ILE A 167 13.57 -2.77 -6.21
N GLU A 168 12.80 -1.74 -6.55
CA GLU A 168 12.09 -1.76 -7.82
C GLU A 168 13.03 -1.76 -9.02
N GLU A 169 14.18 -1.12 -8.90
CA GLU A 169 15.17 -1.12 -9.98
C GLU A 169 15.74 -2.51 -10.26
N ARG A 170 15.69 -3.40 -9.28
CA ARG A 170 16.22 -4.76 -9.41
C ARG A 170 15.20 -5.78 -9.88
N LEU A 171 13.95 -5.40 -9.99
CA LEU A 171 12.88 -6.34 -10.37
C LEU A 171 12.76 -6.59 -11.87
#